data_943f40ba20feea2ac09b42806617a006
#
_entry.id   943f40ba20feea2ac09b42806617a006
#
_cell.length_a   1.000
_cell.length_b   1.000
_cell.length_c   1.000
_cell.angle_alpha   90.00
_cell.angle_beta   90.00
_cell.angle_gamma   90.00
#
_symmetry.space_group_name_H-M   'P 1'
#
loop_
_entity.id
_entity.type
_entity.pdbx_description
1 polymer ?
#
loop_
_entity_poly.entity_id
_entity_poly.type
_entity_poly.pdbx_seq_one_letter_code
_entity_poly.pdbx_strand_id
1 'polypeptide(L)'
;MAYYFNEPSHTFSEYLLVPGYSSAECIPAKSSLKTPIVKFKKGEEPSITMNIPLVSAVMQSVSNDKMAIALAKEGGISFIYGSQTIKNQAEMVKRVKNYKAGFVTSDSSIKPDETLEDILNLKERTGHSTVAVTDDGTSTGKLVGIVTSRDYRISRMDKSTKVSEFMTPIDKVIYAKEGISLSEANDIIWDNKLNALPILNDEQRLVAFVFRKDYDSHKENPNELLDEQKRFVVGAGINTRDYEERVPALIDAGADILCIDSSEGFTEWQKRTITFIREKYGDKVKVGAGNIVDREGFRFLAEAGADFVKIGIGGGSICITRETKGIGRGQATAVIEVAKARDEYYKETGIYIPICSDGGIVHDYHITLALAMGADFCMLGRYFSRFEESPTNKVIINGNYMKEYWGEGSARARNWQRYDMGGANKLSFEEGVDSYVPYAGHLHGNLEVTLAKIKSTMCNCGALTIPELQEKARITLVSSTSIVEGGAHDVLLKDKNGMTVK
;
A
#
# COMPACT_ATOMS: atom_id res chain seq x y z
N MET A 1 38.41 17.84 -9.89
CA MET A 1 37.32 18.55 -10.59
C MET A 1 36.06 17.71 -10.46
N ALA A 2 34.91 18.31 -10.17
CA ALA A 2 33.66 17.57 -10.08
C ALA A 2 33.28 16.94 -11.41
N TYR A 3 32.64 15.77 -11.37
CA TYR A 3 32.07 15.16 -12.57
C TYR A 3 30.85 15.97 -13.02
N TYR A 4 30.70 16.18 -14.32
CA TYR A 4 29.62 16.96 -14.91
C TYR A 4 28.89 16.13 -15.98
N PHE A 5 27.57 15.98 -15.81
CA PHE A 5 26.72 15.38 -16.83
C PHE A 5 26.46 16.42 -17.93
N ASN A 6 26.81 16.13 -19.17
CA ASN A 6 26.64 17.05 -20.30
C ASN A 6 25.18 17.18 -20.76
N GLU A 7 24.36 16.17 -20.50
CA GLU A 7 22.95 16.16 -20.90
C GLU A 7 22.06 16.71 -19.78
N PRO A 8 21.08 17.57 -20.09
CA PRO A 8 20.11 18.02 -19.10
C PRO A 8 19.27 16.85 -18.57
N SER A 9 18.88 16.93 -17.31
CA SER A 9 17.94 15.96 -16.74
C SER A 9 16.51 16.44 -16.91
N HIS A 10 15.64 15.55 -17.37
CA HIS A 10 14.28 15.82 -17.80
C HIS A 10 13.22 15.31 -16.81
N THR A 11 12.07 15.95 -16.79
CA THR A 11 10.86 15.54 -16.07
C THR A 11 9.87 14.82 -17.00
N PHE A 12 8.85 14.17 -16.44
CA PHE A 12 7.85 13.48 -17.28
C PHE A 12 7.07 14.43 -18.20
N SER A 13 6.85 15.68 -17.80
CA SER A 13 6.12 16.66 -18.62
C SER A 13 6.82 17.00 -19.95
N GLU A 14 8.11 16.69 -20.06
CA GLU A 14 8.90 16.95 -21.27
C GLU A 14 8.84 15.78 -22.27
N TYR A 15 8.02 14.77 -22.00
CA TYR A 15 7.90 13.59 -22.86
C TYR A 15 6.46 13.29 -23.25
N LEU A 16 6.28 12.73 -24.44
CA LEU A 16 5.04 12.10 -24.88
C LEU A 16 5.31 10.69 -25.44
N LEU A 17 4.31 9.83 -25.33
CA LEU A 17 4.28 8.55 -26.02
C LEU A 17 3.84 8.74 -27.46
N VAL A 18 4.58 8.17 -28.39
CA VAL A 18 4.22 8.10 -29.80
C VAL A 18 3.39 6.83 -30.01
N PRO A 19 2.16 6.91 -30.55
CA PRO A 19 1.33 5.73 -30.75
C PRO A 19 2.04 4.64 -31.59
N GLY A 20 1.84 3.41 -31.17
CA GLY A 20 2.30 2.21 -31.87
C GLY A 20 1.17 1.58 -32.69
N TYR A 21 1.48 0.44 -33.34
CA TYR A 21 0.44 -0.35 -33.97
C TYR A 21 -0.44 -1.01 -32.90
N SER A 22 -1.72 -0.73 -32.91
CA SER A 22 -2.73 -1.30 -32.02
C SER A 22 -3.59 -2.30 -32.81
N SER A 23 -3.50 -3.58 -32.48
CA SER A 23 -4.32 -4.63 -33.07
C SER A 23 -5.74 -4.64 -32.49
N ALA A 24 -6.64 -5.41 -33.09
CA ALA A 24 -7.99 -5.61 -32.54
C ALA A 24 -8.01 -6.28 -31.15
N GLU A 25 -6.91 -6.90 -30.74
CA GLU A 25 -6.74 -7.47 -29.40
C GLU A 25 -6.37 -6.42 -28.33
N CYS A 26 -5.85 -5.27 -28.75
CA CYS A 26 -5.44 -4.19 -27.83
C CYS A 26 -6.65 -3.41 -27.33
N ILE A 27 -7.43 -4.02 -26.45
CA ILE A 27 -8.56 -3.39 -25.78
C ILE A 27 -8.32 -3.35 -24.25
N PRO A 28 -8.75 -2.29 -23.54
CA PRO A 28 -8.50 -2.12 -22.10
C PRO A 28 -8.96 -3.30 -21.23
N ALA A 29 -10.01 -4.00 -21.63
CA ALA A 29 -10.53 -5.17 -20.92
C ALA A 29 -9.56 -6.38 -20.93
N LYS A 30 -8.70 -6.48 -21.94
CA LYS A 30 -7.68 -7.54 -22.07
C LYS A 30 -6.34 -7.13 -21.49
N SER A 31 -6.12 -5.85 -21.17
CA SER A 31 -4.85 -5.39 -20.62
C SER A 31 -4.71 -5.72 -19.15
N SER A 32 -3.50 -6.12 -18.76
CA SER A 32 -3.11 -6.43 -17.38
C SER A 32 -2.15 -5.38 -16.84
N LEU A 33 -2.44 -4.91 -15.62
CA LEU A 33 -1.58 -4.00 -14.87
C LEU A 33 -0.77 -4.72 -13.78
N LYS A 34 -0.77 -6.05 -13.78
CA LYS A 34 0.02 -6.85 -12.83
C LYS A 34 1.50 -6.54 -12.96
N THR A 35 2.16 -6.41 -11.82
CA THR A 35 3.57 -6.05 -11.75
C THR A 35 4.24 -6.63 -10.51
N PRO A 36 5.51 -7.10 -10.59
CA PRO A 36 6.24 -7.56 -9.43
C PRO A 36 6.60 -6.39 -8.52
N ILE A 37 6.67 -6.64 -7.20
CA ILE A 37 7.18 -5.67 -6.24
C ILE A 37 8.46 -6.16 -5.53
N VAL A 38 8.79 -7.43 -5.64
CA VAL A 38 9.96 -8.03 -5.02
C VAL A 38 10.87 -8.71 -6.07
N LYS A 39 12.16 -8.78 -5.77
CA LYS A 39 13.14 -9.44 -6.62
C LYS A 39 12.79 -10.91 -6.88
N PHE A 40 13.13 -11.38 -8.05
CA PHE A 40 12.98 -12.79 -8.45
C PHE A 40 14.09 -13.21 -9.42
N LYS A 41 14.35 -14.51 -9.52
CA LYS A 41 15.34 -15.04 -10.46
C LYS A 41 14.69 -15.33 -11.82
N LYS A 42 15.51 -15.34 -12.85
CA LYS A 42 15.08 -15.68 -14.19
C LYS A 42 14.44 -17.07 -14.23
N GLY A 43 13.18 -17.12 -14.69
CA GLY A 43 12.39 -18.35 -14.75
C GLY A 43 11.61 -18.67 -13.49
N GLU A 44 11.70 -17.86 -12.46
CA GLU A 44 10.87 -17.93 -11.24
C GLU A 44 9.77 -16.86 -11.26
N GLU A 45 8.66 -17.12 -10.58
CA GLU A 45 7.62 -16.12 -10.33
C GLU A 45 7.98 -15.28 -9.08
N PRO A 46 7.70 -13.97 -9.09
CA PRO A 46 7.90 -13.14 -7.92
C PRO A 46 6.96 -13.56 -6.78
N SER A 47 7.47 -13.61 -5.55
CA SER A 47 6.67 -14.01 -4.37
C SER A 47 5.55 -13.02 -4.02
N ILE A 48 5.63 -11.77 -4.45
CA ILE A 48 4.56 -10.77 -4.31
C ILE A 48 4.40 -10.05 -5.66
N THR A 49 3.20 -10.16 -6.21
CA THR A 49 2.80 -9.47 -7.45
C THR A 49 1.57 -8.61 -7.16
N MET A 50 1.66 -7.31 -7.44
CA MET A 50 0.51 -6.40 -7.33
C MET A 50 -0.41 -6.52 -8.55
N ASN A 51 -1.70 -6.27 -8.36
CA ASN A 51 -2.69 -6.25 -9.43
C ASN A 51 -2.76 -4.90 -10.16
N ILE A 52 -2.27 -3.83 -9.54
CA ILE A 52 -2.10 -2.49 -10.13
C ILE A 52 -0.71 -1.93 -9.79
N PRO A 53 -0.10 -1.11 -10.66
CA PRO A 53 1.28 -0.63 -10.47
C PRO A 53 1.37 0.61 -9.57
N LEU A 54 0.56 0.70 -8.52
CA LEU A 54 0.48 1.87 -7.67
C LEU A 54 0.63 1.52 -6.19
N VAL A 55 1.50 2.28 -5.51
CA VAL A 55 1.67 2.20 -4.07
C VAL A 55 1.57 3.58 -3.43
N SER A 56 1.06 3.66 -2.20
CA SER A 56 1.00 4.94 -1.48
C SER A 56 2.30 5.24 -0.74
N ALA A 57 2.68 6.52 -0.72
CA ALA A 57 3.96 6.97 -0.18
C ALA A 57 4.07 6.73 1.33
N VAL A 58 5.30 6.48 1.79
CA VAL A 58 5.65 6.27 3.21
C VAL A 58 5.59 7.62 3.95
N MET A 59 4.39 8.19 4.07
CA MET A 59 4.21 9.53 4.62
C MET A 59 3.08 9.57 5.64
N GLN A 60 3.30 10.30 6.73
CA GLN A 60 2.36 10.52 7.81
C GLN A 60 1.01 11.10 7.32
N SER A 61 1.06 11.93 6.28
CA SER A 61 -0.12 12.56 5.68
C SER A 61 -0.79 11.71 4.58
N VAL A 62 -0.30 10.48 4.29
CA VAL A 62 -0.77 9.69 3.15
C VAL A 62 -1.22 8.28 3.57
N SER A 63 -0.39 7.56 4.33
CA SER A 63 -0.47 6.09 4.42
C SER A 63 -0.65 5.58 5.85
N ASN A 64 -1.91 5.43 6.27
CA ASN A 64 -2.29 4.71 7.50
C ASN A 64 -3.00 3.39 7.17
N ASP A 65 -3.54 2.73 8.19
CA ASP A 65 -4.32 1.50 8.05
C ASP A 65 -5.57 1.64 7.16
N LYS A 66 -6.26 2.78 7.19
CA LYS A 66 -7.45 3.02 6.33
C LYS A 66 -7.06 3.08 4.86
N MET A 67 -6.01 3.84 4.54
CA MET A 67 -5.46 3.90 3.17
C MET A 67 -4.94 2.52 2.74
N ALA A 68 -4.28 1.77 3.63
CA ALA A 68 -3.77 0.45 3.32
C ALA A 68 -4.90 -0.54 2.97
N ILE A 69 -5.98 -0.54 3.72
CA ILE A 69 -7.17 -1.36 3.43
C ILE A 69 -7.79 -0.95 2.10
N ALA A 70 -8.00 0.34 1.87
CA ALA A 70 -8.61 0.85 0.65
C ALA A 70 -7.78 0.50 -0.59
N LEU A 71 -6.46 0.70 -0.53
CA LEU A 71 -5.59 0.43 -1.67
C LEU A 71 -5.39 -1.07 -1.92
N ALA A 72 -5.37 -1.90 -0.88
CA ALA A 72 -5.32 -3.35 -1.02
C ALA A 72 -6.60 -3.91 -1.69
N LYS A 73 -7.77 -3.34 -1.44
CA LYS A 73 -9.02 -3.68 -2.16
C LYS A 73 -8.92 -3.43 -3.66
N GLU A 74 -8.17 -2.43 -4.06
CA GLU A 74 -7.94 -2.06 -5.46
C GLU A 74 -6.78 -2.82 -6.11
N GLY A 75 -6.01 -3.58 -5.34
CA GLY A 75 -4.89 -4.40 -5.84
C GLY A 75 -3.51 -3.76 -5.74
N GLY A 76 -3.39 -2.63 -5.06
CA GLY A 76 -2.12 -1.96 -4.76
C GLY A 76 -1.64 -2.20 -3.33
N ILE A 77 -0.54 -1.57 -2.94
CA ILE A 77 0.04 -1.67 -1.59
C ILE A 77 0.22 -0.28 -0.99
N SER A 78 -0.17 -0.13 0.27
CA SER A 78 0.17 1.04 1.07
C SER A 78 1.34 0.72 1.99
N PHE A 79 2.31 1.63 2.06
CA PHE A 79 3.41 1.55 3.03
C PHE A 79 3.07 2.42 4.24
N ILE A 80 2.62 1.81 5.32
CA ILE A 80 2.28 2.51 6.57
C ILE A 80 3.50 3.29 7.07
N TYR A 81 3.30 4.59 7.33
CA TYR A 81 4.39 5.51 7.66
C TYR A 81 5.15 5.12 8.93
N GLY A 82 6.49 5.32 8.91
CA GLY A 82 7.39 5.01 10.02
C GLY A 82 7.59 6.15 11.02
N SER A 83 7.14 7.38 10.70
CA SER A 83 7.24 8.57 11.56
C SER A 83 6.22 8.55 12.71
N GLN A 84 6.25 7.48 13.49
CA GLN A 84 5.41 7.21 14.66
C GLN A 84 6.08 6.17 15.56
N THR A 85 5.50 5.90 16.74
CA THR A 85 6.01 4.85 17.63
C THR A 85 5.92 3.47 16.97
N ILE A 86 6.86 2.59 17.28
CA ILE A 86 6.88 1.21 16.79
C ILE A 86 5.55 0.51 17.12
N LYS A 87 5.07 0.70 18.35
CA LYS A 87 3.80 0.11 18.82
C LYS A 87 2.61 0.53 17.94
N ASN A 88 2.44 1.83 17.70
CA ASN A 88 1.31 2.34 16.91
C ASN A 88 1.38 1.84 15.46
N GLN A 89 2.57 1.82 14.86
CA GLN A 89 2.74 1.32 13.51
C GLN A 89 2.41 -0.19 13.42
N ALA A 90 2.91 -0.99 14.36
CA ALA A 90 2.59 -2.42 14.44
C ALA A 90 1.09 -2.68 14.63
N GLU A 91 0.41 -1.87 15.45
CA GLU A 91 -1.05 -1.94 15.61
C GLU A 91 -1.80 -1.59 14.32
N MET A 92 -1.34 -0.61 13.53
CA MET A 92 -1.91 -0.30 12.22
C MET A 92 -1.75 -1.49 11.25
N VAL A 93 -0.57 -2.11 11.20
CA VAL A 93 -0.32 -3.32 10.39
C VAL A 93 -1.27 -4.44 10.81
N LYS A 94 -1.39 -4.72 12.10
CA LYS A 94 -2.33 -5.73 12.62
C LYS A 94 -3.78 -5.46 12.23
N ARG A 95 -4.23 -4.19 12.28
CA ARG A 95 -5.60 -3.83 11.84
C ARG A 95 -5.82 -4.14 10.36
N VAL A 96 -4.84 -3.89 9.50
CA VAL A 96 -4.94 -4.25 8.07
C VAL A 96 -5.02 -5.76 7.90
N LYS A 97 -4.14 -6.52 8.55
CA LYS A 97 -4.11 -7.98 8.45
C LYS A 97 -5.38 -8.63 9.00
N ASN A 98 -5.97 -8.05 10.04
CA ASN A 98 -7.20 -8.57 10.67
C ASN A 98 -8.48 -8.03 10.00
N TYR A 99 -8.39 -7.07 9.11
CA TYR A 99 -9.56 -6.51 8.44
C TYR A 99 -10.28 -7.53 7.56
N LYS A 100 -9.51 -8.33 6.83
CA LYS A 100 -10.00 -9.42 6.00
C LYS A 100 -9.06 -10.60 6.14
N ALA A 101 -9.63 -11.71 6.57
CA ALA A 101 -8.96 -12.98 6.52
C ALA A 101 -10.01 -14.03 6.26
N GLY A 102 -9.87 -14.85 5.22
CA GLY A 102 -10.86 -15.92 4.93
C GLY A 102 -11.10 -16.80 6.14
N PHE A 103 -10.02 -17.26 6.78
CA PHE A 103 -10.06 -17.96 8.06
C PHE A 103 -9.43 -17.07 9.14
N VAL A 104 -10.25 -16.52 10.04
CA VAL A 104 -9.83 -15.56 11.07
C VAL A 104 -9.73 -16.25 12.43
N THR A 105 -8.56 -16.19 13.06
CA THR A 105 -8.49 -16.41 14.50
C THR A 105 -9.00 -15.15 15.20
N SER A 106 -10.21 -15.19 15.72
CA SER A 106 -10.83 -14.04 16.37
C SER A 106 -10.31 -13.89 17.80
N ASP A 107 -9.92 -12.68 18.18
CA ASP A 107 -9.62 -12.27 19.56
C ASP A 107 -10.89 -11.97 20.38
N SER A 108 -12.06 -12.14 19.77
CA SER A 108 -13.37 -11.97 20.40
C SER A 108 -13.86 -13.28 20.98
N SER A 109 -13.24 -13.71 22.08
CA SER A 109 -13.60 -14.93 22.82
C SER A 109 -13.88 -14.58 24.28
N ILE A 110 -14.83 -15.33 24.89
CA ILE A 110 -15.32 -15.11 26.25
C ILE A 110 -15.68 -16.45 26.91
N LYS A 111 -15.73 -16.48 28.25
CA LYS A 111 -16.21 -17.64 28.98
C LYS A 111 -17.72 -17.64 29.18
N PRO A 112 -18.36 -18.83 29.40
CA PRO A 112 -19.79 -18.92 29.63
C PRO A 112 -20.28 -18.24 30.91
N ASP A 113 -19.41 -18.10 31.92
CA ASP A 113 -19.70 -17.50 33.21
C ASP A 113 -19.47 -16.00 33.30
N GLU A 114 -18.90 -15.38 32.25
CA GLU A 114 -18.81 -13.93 32.09
C GLU A 114 -20.19 -13.32 31.75
N THR A 115 -20.29 -12.01 31.72
CA THR A 115 -21.56 -11.30 31.69
C THR A 115 -21.82 -10.57 30.35
N LEU A 116 -23.06 -10.07 30.20
CA LEU A 116 -23.42 -9.19 29.07
C LEU A 116 -22.57 -7.92 29.05
N GLU A 117 -22.19 -7.39 30.21
CA GLU A 117 -21.31 -6.20 30.28
C GLU A 117 -19.92 -6.52 29.68
N ASP A 118 -19.39 -7.70 29.94
CA ASP A 118 -18.10 -8.15 29.37
C ASP A 118 -18.20 -8.30 27.85
N ILE A 119 -19.33 -8.81 27.31
CA ILE A 119 -19.61 -8.85 25.87
C ILE A 119 -19.60 -7.43 25.26
N LEU A 120 -20.24 -6.46 25.91
CA LEU A 120 -20.30 -5.08 25.42
C LEU A 120 -18.92 -4.43 25.39
N ASN A 121 -18.13 -4.62 26.46
CA ASN A 121 -16.76 -4.13 26.57
C ASN A 121 -15.84 -4.79 25.50
N LEU A 122 -15.97 -6.10 25.31
CA LEU A 122 -15.24 -6.84 24.30
C LEU A 122 -15.56 -6.34 22.91
N LYS A 123 -16.85 -6.11 22.63
CA LYS A 123 -17.32 -5.60 21.33
C LYS A 123 -16.85 -4.16 21.07
N GLU A 124 -16.83 -3.29 22.07
CA GLU A 124 -16.29 -1.94 21.96
C GLU A 124 -14.79 -1.96 21.62
N ARG A 125 -14.04 -2.86 22.25
CA ARG A 125 -12.60 -3.03 22.04
C ARG A 125 -12.26 -3.64 20.69
N THR A 126 -12.99 -4.67 20.24
CA THR A 126 -12.66 -5.46 19.04
C THR A 126 -13.44 -5.04 17.80
N GLY A 127 -14.60 -4.41 17.97
CA GLY A 127 -15.51 -4.07 16.86
C GLY A 127 -16.25 -5.25 16.26
N HIS A 128 -16.08 -6.48 16.81
CA HIS A 128 -16.67 -7.69 16.25
C HIS A 128 -18.11 -7.90 16.75
N SER A 129 -19.01 -8.32 15.85
CA SER A 129 -20.42 -8.57 16.17
C SER A 129 -20.72 -10.01 16.58
N THR A 130 -19.78 -10.93 16.34
CA THR A 130 -19.85 -12.34 16.72
C THR A 130 -18.73 -12.63 17.69
N VAL A 131 -19.08 -13.20 18.84
CA VAL A 131 -18.17 -13.55 19.93
C VAL A 131 -18.20 -15.07 20.11
N ALA A 132 -17.03 -15.71 20.12
CA ALA A 132 -16.93 -17.13 20.47
C ALA A 132 -17.08 -17.30 21.99
N VAL A 133 -17.87 -18.26 22.41
CA VAL A 133 -17.91 -18.68 23.80
C VAL A 133 -17.12 -19.99 23.91
N THR A 134 -15.98 -19.94 24.58
CA THR A 134 -15.08 -21.08 24.75
C THR A 134 -14.94 -21.44 26.21
N ASP A 135 -14.61 -22.70 26.50
CA ASP A 135 -14.47 -23.22 27.87
C ASP A 135 -13.44 -22.45 28.71
N ASP A 136 -12.39 -21.98 28.09
CA ASP A 136 -11.28 -21.25 28.73
C ASP A 136 -11.25 -19.73 28.41
N GLY A 137 -12.15 -19.22 27.56
CA GLY A 137 -12.20 -17.82 27.14
C GLY A 137 -11.14 -17.43 26.11
N THR A 138 -10.37 -18.40 25.61
CA THR A 138 -9.33 -18.14 24.59
C THR A 138 -9.85 -18.33 23.16
N SER A 139 -9.14 -17.76 22.18
CA SER A 139 -9.45 -17.91 20.75
C SER A 139 -9.23 -19.32 20.20
N THR A 140 -8.65 -20.22 20.98
CA THR A 140 -8.36 -21.62 20.64
C THR A 140 -8.96 -22.61 21.62
N GLY A 141 -9.81 -22.14 22.54
CA GLY A 141 -10.52 -22.98 23.50
C GLY A 141 -11.56 -23.89 22.83
N LYS A 142 -12.10 -24.84 23.58
CA LYS A 142 -13.20 -25.67 23.11
C LYS A 142 -14.45 -24.82 22.96
N LEU A 143 -15.05 -24.80 21.76
CA LEU A 143 -16.24 -24.01 21.51
C LEU A 143 -17.46 -24.59 22.24
N VAL A 144 -18.10 -23.79 23.07
CA VAL A 144 -19.33 -24.16 23.80
C VAL A 144 -20.56 -23.41 23.31
N GLY A 145 -20.35 -22.32 22.57
CA GLY A 145 -21.42 -21.53 21.92
C GLY A 145 -20.92 -20.31 21.22
N ILE A 146 -21.83 -19.51 20.70
CA ILE A 146 -21.55 -18.20 20.11
C ILE A 146 -22.54 -17.17 20.61
N VAL A 147 -22.12 -15.89 20.65
CA VAL A 147 -23.00 -14.74 20.89
C VAL A 147 -22.98 -13.83 19.71
N THR A 148 -24.13 -13.42 19.24
CA THR A 148 -24.31 -12.41 18.17
C THR A 148 -25.21 -11.29 18.68
N SER A 149 -25.32 -10.19 17.92
CA SER A 149 -26.22 -9.08 18.26
C SER A 149 -27.73 -9.46 18.28
N ARG A 150 -28.08 -10.68 17.85
CA ARG A 150 -29.46 -11.20 17.87
C ARG A 150 -29.79 -11.90 19.19
N ASP A 151 -28.78 -12.29 19.96
CA ASP A 151 -28.96 -13.12 21.17
C ASP A 151 -29.25 -12.26 22.40
N TYR A 152 -29.08 -10.94 22.37
CA TYR A 152 -29.35 -10.05 23.49
C TYR A 152 -30.02 -8.73 23.07
N ARG A 153 -30.75 -8.15 24.02
CA ARG A 153 -31.31 -6.79 23.88
C ARG A 153 -30.93 -5.96 25.09
N ILE A 154 -30.05 -4.97 24.92
CA ILE A 154 -29.52 -4.11 25.98
C ILE A 154 -30.63 -3.42 26.78
N SER A 155 -31.76 -3.06 26.14
CA SER A 155 -32.90 -2.40 26.80
C SER A 155 -33.78 -3.33 27.64
N ARG A 156 -33.57 -4.64 27.60
CA ARG A 156 -34.44 -5.65 28.25
C ARG A 156 -33.69 -6.70 29.07
N MET A 157 -32.36 -6.66 29.04
CA MET A 157 -31.52 -7.67 29.70
C MET A 157 -30.60 -6.96 30.69
N ASP A 158 -30.46 -7.52 31.89
CA ASP A 158 -29.53 -6.98 32.87
C ASP A 158 -28.10 -7.23 32.42
N LYS A 159 -27.24 -6.24 32.64
CA LYS A 159 -25.83 -6.32 32.25
C LYS A 159 -25.07 -7.42 32.99
N SER A 160 -25.55 -7.83 34.18
CA SER A 160 -24.99 -8.93 34.97
C SER A 160 -25.44 -10.31 34.50
N THR A 161 -26.33 -10.43 33.51
CA THR A 161 -26.80 -11.71 32.96
C THR A 161 -25.61 -12.48 32.40
N LYS A 162 -25.47 -13.74 32.76
CA LYS A 162 -24.38 -14.60 32.32
C LYS A 162 -24.51 -14.94 30.82
N VAL A 163 -23.38 -15.03 30.14
CA VAL A 163 -23.29 -15.39 28.72
C VAL A 163 -23.96 -16.72 28.44
N SER A 164 -23.80 -17.71 29.32
CA SER A 164 -24.42 -19.05 29.23
C SER A 164 -25.95 -19.02 29.15
N GLU A 165 -26.61 -17.97 29.63
CA GLU A 165 -28.08 -17.86 29.65
C GLU A 165 -28.66 -17.40 28.33
N PHE A 166 -27.88 -16.68 27.52
CA PHE A 166 -28.37 -16.11 26.26
C PHE A 166 -27.54 -16.48 25.02
N MET A 167 -26.39 -17.14 25.15
CA MET A 167 -25.61 -17.62 24.02
C MET A 167 -26.40 -18.65 23.19
N THR A 168 -26.10 -18.76 21.91
CA THR A 168 -26.47 -19.90 21.08
C THR A 168 -25.53 -21.07 21.42
N PRO A 169 -26.00 -22.14 22.06
CA PRO A 169 -25.16 -23.26 22.49
C PRO A 169 -24.66 -24.07 21.28
N ILE A 170 -23.55 -24.81 21.47
CA ILE A 170 -22.84 -25.53 20.39
C ILE A 170 -23.69 -26.53 19.62
N ASP A 171 -24.65 -27.17 20.27
CA ASP A 171 -25.59 -28.11 19.64
C ASP A 171 -26.54 -27.46 18.61
N LYS A 172 -26.67 -26.13 18.64
CA LYS A 172 -27.43 -25.32 17.69
C LYS A 172 -26.55 -24.50 16.75
N VAL A 173 -25.24 -24.52 16.92
CA VAL A 173 -24.30 -23.80 16.07
C VAL A 173 -23.96 -24.63 14.84
N ILE A 174 -24.11 -24.06 13.66
CA ILE A 174 -23.58 -24.65 12.44
C ILE A 174 -22.09 -24.30 12.38
N TYR A 175 -21.24 -25.28 12.26
CA TYR A 175 -19.81 -25.17 12.16
C TYR A 175 -19.25 -26.08 11.05
N ALA A 176 -18.03 -25.85 10.62
CA ALA A 176 -17.31 -26.73 9.71
C ALA A 176 -16.04 -27.28 10.36
N LYS A 177 -15.50 -28.36 9.80
CA LYS A 177 -14.25 -28.96 10.27
C LYS A 177 -13.04 -28.26 9.64
N GLU A 178 -11.93 -28.29 10.38
CA GLU A 178 -10.61 -27.90 9.89
C GLU A 178 -10.26 -28.63 8.57
N GLY A 179 -9.63 -27.93 7.63
CA GLY A 179 -9.32 -28.46 6.31
C GLY A 179 -10.36 -28.15 5.23
N ILE A 180 -11.54 -27.56 5.60
CA ILE A 180 -12.52 -27.09 4.62
C ILE A 180 -11.93 -25.98 3.76
N SER A 181 -12.26 -25.96 2.47
CA SER A 181 -11.89 -24.83 1.59
C SER A 181 -12.74 -23.59 1.89
N LEU A 182 -12.21 -22.41 1.55
CA LEU A 182 -12.96 -21.17 1.73
C LEU A 182 -14.23 -21.14 0.87
N SER A 183 -14.22 -21.76 -0.31
CA SER A 183 -15.41 -21.86 -1.18
C SER A 183 -16.51 -22.67 -0.51
N GLU A 184 -16.19 -23.87 -0.01
CA GLU A 184 -17.17 -24.70 0.70
C GLU A 184 -17.70 -24.03 1.97
N ALA A 185 -16.82 -23.33 2.72
CA ALA A 185 -17.23 -22.56 3.89
C ALA A 185 -18.21 -21.43 3.52
N ASN A 186 -17.99 -20.75 2.40
CA ASN A 186 -18.89 -19.71 1.88
C ASN A 186 -20.22 -20.29 1.42
N ASP A 187 -20.24 -21.48 0.81
CA ASP A 187 -21.47 -22.17 0.42
C ASP A 187 -22.31 -22.51 1.66
N ILE A 188 -21.70 -23.02 2.72
CA ILE A 188 -22.37 -23.29 4.01
C ILE A 188 -22.96 -21.99 4.60
N ILE A 189 -22.20 -20.89 4.58
CA ILE A 189 -22.63 -19.57 5.06
C ILE A 189 -23.87 -19.10 4.26
N TRP A 190 -23.83 -19.25 2.94
CA TRP A 190 -24.90 -18.82 2.06
C TRP A 190 -26.17 -19.63 2.25
N ASP A 191 -26.06 -20.95 2.19
CA ASP A 191 -27.19 -21.87 2.27
C ASP A 191 -27.94 -21.77 3.62
N ASN A 192 -27.17 -21.57 4.70
CA ASN A 192 -27.71 -21.46 6.06
C ASN A 192 -27.96 -20.01 6.50
N LYS A 193 -27.76 -19.02 5.64
CA LYS A 193 -27.92 -17.58 5.94
C LYS A 193 -27.14 -17.11 7.19
N LEU A 194 -25.95 -17.65 7.37
CA LEU A 194 -25.06 -17.31 8.50
C LEU A 194 -24.35 -15.98 8.27
N ASN A 195 -23.96 -15.32 9.36
CA ASN A 195 -23.05 -14.17 9.33
C ASN A 195 -21.60 -14.60 9.58
N ALA A 196 -21.41 -15.72 10.28
CA ALA A 196 -20.12 -16.29 10.60
C ALA A 196 -20.24 -17.81 10.70
N LEU A 197 -19.20 -18.52 10.29
CA LEU A 197 -19.07 -19.97 10.38
C LEU A 197 -17.84 -20.30 11.23
N PRO A 198 -17.98 -20.88 12.41
CA PRO A 198 -16.86 -21.41 13.19
C PRO A 198 -16.23 -22.61 12.49
N ILE A 199 -14.90 -22.69 12.52
CA ILE A 199 -14.12 -23.83 12.04
C ILE A 199 -13.51 -24.52 13.25
N LEU A 200 -13.79 -25.79 13.42
CA LEU A 200 -13.36 -26.57 14.58
C LEU A 200 -12.45 -27.71 14.15
N ASN A 201 -11.47 -28.06 15.00
CA ASN A 201 -10.71 -29.29 14.85
C ASN A 201 -11.48 -30.51 15.40
N ASP A 202 -10.89 -31.69 15.31
CA ASP A 202 -11.52 -32.94 15.78
C ASP A 202 -11.75 -32.97 17.30
N GLU A 203 -11.05 -32.14 18.07
CA GLU A 203 -11.24 -31.96 19.51
C GLU A 203 -12.31 -30.92 19.88
N GLN A 204 -13.04 -30.42 18.88
CA GLN A 204 -14.03 -29.33 19.00
C GLN A 204 -13.42 -27.98 19.47
N ARG A 205 -12.12 -27.80 19.30
CA ARG A 205 -11.48 -26.52 19.57
C ARG A 205 -11.65 -25.58 18.40
N LEU A 206 -11.84 -24.30 18.71
CA LEU A 206 -11.95 -23.25 17.70
C LEU A 206 -10.60 -23.05 17.02
N VAL A 207 -10.59 -23.17 15.67
CA VAL A 207 -9.41 -22.93 14.84
C VAL A 207 -9.53 -21.56 14.18
N ALA A 208 -10.71 -21.24 13.63
CA ALA A 208 -10.95 -19.99 12.93
C ALA A 208 -12.45 -19.68 12.81
N PHE A 209 -12.76 -18.49 12.32
CA PHE A 209 -14.06 -18.12 11.76
C PHE A 209 -13.94 -17.78 10.29
N VAL A 210 -15.00 -18.01 9.51
CA VAL A 210 -15.23 -17.42 8.19
C VAL A 210 -16.43 -16.50 8.28
N PHE A 211 -16.31 -15.26 7.80
CA PHE A 211 -17.35 -14.25 7.88
C PHE A 211 -17.97 -13.96 6.51
N ARG A 212 -19.29 -13.88 6.45
CA ARG A 212 -20.03 -13.52 5.22
C ARG A 212 -19.60 -12.19 4.62
N LYS A 213 -19.29 -11.20 5.44
CA LYS A 213 -18.81 -9.88 4.99
C LYS A 213 -17.55 -9.97 4.11
N ASP A 214 -16.70 -10.96 4.34
CA ASP A 214 -15.44 -11.13 3.62
C ASP A 214 -15.69 -11.70 2.22
N TYR A 215 -16.68 -12.58 2.07
CA TYR A 215 -17.15 -13.07 0.78
C TYR A 215 -17.79 -11.95 -0.06
N ASP A 216 -18.72 -11.19 0.54
CA ASP A 216 -19.39 -10.07 -0.14
C ASP A 216 -18.35 -9.02 -0.58
N SER A 217 -17.38 -8.69 0.28
CA SER A 217 -16.28 -7.78 -0.04
C SER A 217 -15.41 -8.27 -1.21
N HIS A 218 -15.13 -9.56 -1.31
CA HIS A 218 -14.36 -10.12 -2.44
C HIS A 218 -15.12 -9.97 -3.77
N LYS A 219 -16.41 -10.18 -3.76
CA LYS A 219 -17.26 -10.01 -4.96
C LYS A 219 -17.30 -8.55 -5.43
N GLU A 220 -17.31 -7.61 -4.48
CA GLU A 220 -17.27 -6.17 -4.77
C GLU A 220 -15.90 -5.68 -5.21
N ASN A 221 -14.80 -6.33 -4.78
CA ASN A 221 -13.42 -5.92 -5.04
C ASN A 221 -12.62 -7.06 -5.72
N PRO A 222 -12.89 -7.36 -7.00
CA PRO A 222 -12.28 -8.52 -7.68
C PRO A 222 -10.76 -8.39 -7.89
N ASN A 223 -10.22 -7.18 -7.76
CA ASN A 223 -8.79 -6.89 -7.92
C ASN A 223 -8.02 -6.88 -6.60
N GLU A 224 -8.66 -7.20 -5.48
CA GLU A 224 -8.01 -7.12 -4.18
C GLU A 224 -6.70 -7.91 -4.09
N LEU A 225 -5.74 -7.36 -3.36
CA LEU A 225 -4.43 -7.97 -3.16
C LEU A 225 -4.37 -8.71 -1.81
N LEU A 226 -4.27 -10.02 -1.91
CA LEU A 226 -4.29 -10.91 -0.75
C LEU A 226 -2.99 -11.72 -0.67
N ASP A 227 -2.58 -12.03 0.57
CA ASP A 227 -1.54 -13.02 0.85
C ASP A 227 -2.08 -14.47 0.73
N GLU A 228 -1.22 -15.45 0.94
CA GLU A 228 -1.58 -16.87 0.88
C GLU A 228 -2.67 -17.25 1.90
N GLN A 229 -2.76 -16.51 3.00
CA GLN A 229 -3.79 -16.71 4.05
C GLN A 229 -5.07 -15.89 3.79
N LYS A 230 -5.21 -15.30 2.59
CA LYS A 230 -6.35 -14.47 2.19
C LYS A 230 -6.52 -13.19 3.02
N ARG A 231 -5.45 -12.66 3.61
CA ARG A 231 -5.41 -11.37 4.29
C ARG A 231 -4.86 -10.31 3.34
N PHE A 232 -5.21 -9.05 3.57
CA PHE A 232 -4.67 -7.96 2.77
C PHE A 232 -3.14 -7.87 2.88
N VAL A 233 -2.49 -7.68 1.74
CA VAL A 233 -1.05 -7.39 1.69
C VAL A 233 -0.83 -5.94 2.14
N VAL A 234 0.15 -5.73 3.03
CA VAL A 234 0.48 -4.42 3.58
C VAL A 234 1.98 -4.21 3.68
N GLY A 235 2.43 -3.03 3.27
CA GLY A 235 3.80 -2.57 3.46
C GLY A 235 3.95 -1.74 4.73
N ALA A 236 5.17 -1.63 5.23
CA ALA A 236 5.50 -0.76 6.34
C ALA A 236 6.83 -0.02 6.12
N GLY A 237 6.83 1.28 6.39
CA GLY A 237 8.02 2.10 6.35
C GLY A 237 8.93 1.86 7.55
N ILE A 238 10.22 1.79 7.31
CA ILE A 238 11.26 1.74 8.33
C ILE A 238 12.30 2.82 8.07
N ASN A 239 13.07 3.19 9.09
CA ASN A 239 14.18 4.09 8.97
C ASN A 239 15.51 3.36 9.26
N THR A 240 16.63 4.07 9.13
CA THR A 240 17.97 3.51 9.34
C THR A 240 18.50 3.65 10.78
N ARG A 241 17.65 3.88 11.78
CA ARG A 241 18.05 4.15 13.16
C ARG A 241 17.51 3.13 14.14
N ASP A 242 16.17 2.96 14.19
CA ASP A 242 15.50 2.07 15.13
C ASP A 242 15.11 0.73 14.49
N TYR A 243 15.73 0.40 13.33
CA TYR A 243 15.40 -0.82 12.58
C TYR A 243 15.59 -2.10 13.38
N GLU A 244 16.53 -2.14 14.31
CA GLU A 244 16.80 -3.32 15.14
C GLU A 244 15.61 -3.71 16.02
N GLU A 245 14.82 -2.72 16.48
CA GLU A 245 13.59 -2.93 17.27
C GLU A 245 12.34 -2.91 16.39
N ARG A 246 12.29 -2.03 15.39
CA ARG A 246 11.12 -1.83 14.54
C ARG A 246 10.87 -2.99 13.61
N VAL A 247 11.91 -3.54 12.98
CA VAL A 247 11.76 -4.64 12.01
C VAL A 247 11.13 -5.87 12.66
N PRO A 248 11.61 -6.40 13.81
CA PRO A 248 10.94 -7.52 14.48
C PRO A 248 9.47 -7.23 14.78
N ALA A 249 9.16 -6.07 15.34
CA ALA A 249 7.80 -5.71 15.72
C ALA A 249 6.83 -5.66 14.52
N LEU A 250 7.29 -5.19 13.36
CA LEU A 250 6.50 -5.14 12.14
C LEU A 250 6.30 -6.52 11.51
N ILE A 251 7.32 -7.39 11.57
CA ILE A 251 7.22 -8.79 11.12
C ILE A 251 6.20 -9.54 11.99
N ASP A 252 6.29 -9.39 13.31
CA ASP A 252 5.35 -10.01 14.26
C ASP A 252 3.91 -9.48 14.07
N ALA A 253 3.77 -8.24 13.63
CA ALA A 253 2.48 -7.66 13.26
C ALA A 253 1.93 -8.18 11.92
N GLY A 254 2.76 -8.84 11.10
CA GLY A 254 2.39 -9.43 9.82
C GLY A 254 2.64 -8.52 8.60
N ALA A 255 3.54 -7.55 8.66
CA ALA A 255 3.94 -6.77 7.49
C ALA A 255 4.53 -7.69 6.41
N ASP A 256 4.04 -7.57 5.18
CA ASP A 256 4.46 -8.43 4.05
C ASP A 256 5.73 -7.92 3.38
N ILE A 257 5.93 -6.60 3.40
CA ILE A 257 7.08 -5.94 2.79
C ILE A 257 7.46 -4.68 3.56
N LEU A 258 8.75 -4.49 3.78
CA LEU A 258 9.30 -3.29 4.40
C LEU A 258 9.81 -2.32 3.32
N CYS A 259 9.84 -1.03 3.64
CA CYS A 259 10.42 -0.01 2.78
C CYS A 259 11.27 0.93 3.61
N ILE A 260 12.58 0.99 3.34
CA ILE A 260 13.45 1.97 3.97
C ILE A 260 13.10 3.34 3.43
N ASP A 261 12.65 4.23 4.31
CA ASP A 261 12.30 5.61 3.98
C ASP A 261 13.44 6.55 4.34
N SER A 262 14.16 7.00 3.32
CA SER A 262 15.30 7.92 3.42
C SER A 262 15.35 8.83 2.19
N SER A 263 15.81 10.06 2.37
CA SER A 263 16.02 11.00 1.26
C SER A 263 17.13 10.55 0.32
N GLU A 264 18.09 9.81 0.83
CA GLU A 264 19.26 9.33 0.09
C GLU A 264 19.49 7.85 0.37
N GLY A 265 19.46 7.03 -0.68
CA GLY A 265 19.60 5.57 -0.59
C GLY A 265 21.07 5.11 -0.75
N PHE A 266 21.88 5.86 -1.47
CA PHE A 266 23.28 5.50 -1.72
C PHE A 266 24.17 5.83 -0.49
N THR A 267 23.86 5.17 0.62
CA THR A 267 24.52 5.42 1.92
C THR A 267 24.83 4.13 2.65
N GLU A 268 25.87 4.17 3.48
CA GLU A 268 26.22 3.04 4.33
C GLU A 268 25.11 2.69 5.33
N TRP A 269 24.30 3.65 5.76
CA TRP A 269 23.18 3.44 6.66
C TRP A 269 22.12 2.50 6.07
N GLN A 270 21.80 2.68 4.78
CA GLN A 270 20.90 1.78 4.06
C GLN A 270 21.50 0.37 3.97
N LYS A 271 22.77 0.27 3.58
CA LYS A 271 23.46 -1.02 3.49
C LYS A 271 23.44 -1.75 4.82
N ARG A 272 23.75 -1.08 5.93
CA ARG A 272 23.69 -1.68 7.28
C ARG A 272 22.30 -2.20 7.63
N THR A 273 21.26 -1.43 7.35
CA THR A 273 19.87 -1.83 7.59
C THR A 273 19.49 -3.07 6.77
N ILE A 274 19.82 -3.09 5.47
CA ILE A 274 19.57 -4.24 4.60
C ILE A 274 20.38 -5.45 5.09
N THR A 275 21.65 -5.27 5.41
CA THR A 275 22.52 -6.35 5.93
C THR A 275 21.93 -6.98 7.20
N PHE A 276 21.50 -6.17 8.16
CA PHE A 276 20.83 -6.66 9.38
C PHE A 276 19.60 -7.53 9.05
N ILE A 277 18.75 -7.09 8.11
CA ILE A 277 17.56 -7.84 7.70
C ILE A 277 17.98 -9.16 7.04
N ARG A 278 18.98 -9.14 6.16
CA ARG A 278 19.45 -10.34 5.46
C ARG A 278 20.12 -11.35 6.38
N GLU A 279 20.94 -10.89 7.30
CA GLU A 279 21.62 -11.77 8.29
C GLU A 279 20.63 -12.42 9.25
N LYS A 280 19.59 -11.67 9.69
CA LYS A 280 18.65 -12.17 10.70
C LYS A 280 17.48 -12.97 10.10
N TYR A 281 17.00 -12.60 8.92
CA TYR A 281 15.77 -13.14 8.34
C TYR A 281 15.93 -13.73 6.93
N GLY A 282 17.10 -13.56 6.30
CA GLY A 282 17.34 -13.98 4.93
C GLY A 282 16.39 -13.32 3.92
N ASP A 283 15.94 -14.08 2.94
CA ASP A 283 14.98 -13.61 1.91
C ASP A 283 13.50 -13.76 2.34
N LYS A 284 13.23 -14.23 3.56
CA LYS A 284 11.85 -14.31 4.06
C LYS A 284 11.23 -12.94 4.26
N VAL A 285 12.01 -11.98 4.74
CA VAL A 285 11.58 -10.59 4.91
C VAL A 285 11.93 -9.80 3.67
N LYS A 286 10.91 -9.20 3.06
CA LYS A 286 11.07 -8.37 1.87
C LYS A 286 11.34 -6.93 2.26
N VAL A 287 12.33 -6.30 1.61
CA VAL A 287 12.71 -4.91 1.90
C VAL A 287 13.06 -4.13 0.64
N GLY A 288 12.34 -3.03 0.43
CA GLY A 288 12.69 -2.01 -0.55
C GLY A 288 13.63 -0.95 0.04
N ALA A 289 14.45 -0.37 -0.81
CA ALA A 289 15.46 0.61 -0.43
C ALA A 289 15.48 1.82 -1.38
N GLY A 290 16.00 2.94 -0.95
CA GLY A 290 16.10 4.18 -1.73
C GLY A 290 15.98 5.42 -0.82
N ASN A 291 15.98 6.64 -1.39
CA ASN A 291 15.86 6.90 -2.83
C ASN A 291 17.23 7.11 -3.47
N ILE A 292 17.30 6.75 -4.73
CA ILE A 292 18.47 6.96 -5.58
C ILE A 292 18.03 7.63 -6.91
N VAL A 293 18.98 8.14 -7.69
CA VAL A 293 18.71 8.83 -8.97
C VAL A 293 19.67 8.43 -10.09
N ASP A 294 20.54 7.46 -9.86
CA ASP A 294 21.55 7.03 -10.81
C ASP A 294 21.82 5.52 -10.80
N ARG A 295 22.69 5.11 -11.72
CA ARG A 295 23.05 3.71 -11.95
C ARG A 295 23.88 3.10 -10.80
N GLU A 296 24.78 3.89 -10.21
CA GLU A 296 25.66 3.46 -9.13
C GLU A 296 24.85 3.18 -7.86
N GLY A 297 23.93 4.09 -7.53
CA GLY A 297 23.01 3.92 -6.41
C GLY A 297 22.14 2.67 -6.53
N PHE A 298 21.65 2.38 -7.76
CA PHE A 298 20.92 1.13 -8.00
C PHE A 298 21.79 -0.10 -7.72
N ARG A 299 22.97 -0.18 -8.33
CA ARG A 299 23.86 -1.34 -8.17
C ARG A 299 24.26 -1.54 -6.71
N PHE A 300 24.55 -0.47 -5.99
CA PHE A 300 24.86 -0.51 -4.56
C PHE A 300 23.74 -1.14 -3.72
N LEU A 301 22.48 -0.73 -3.93
CA LEU A 301 21.34 -1.27 -3.20
C LEU A 301 20.97 -2.70 -3.63
N ALA A 302 21.13 -3.01 -4.90
CA ALA A 302 20.94 -4.35 -5.45
C ALA A 302 21.92 -5.35 -4.83
N GLU A 303 23.20 -5.02 -4.80
CA GLU A 303 24.27 -5.83 -4.20
C GLU A 303 24.13 -5.94 -2.67
N ALA A 304 23.58 -4.92 -2.01
CA ALA A 304 23.24 -4.98 -0.58
C ALA A 304 22.08 -5.95 -0.29
N GLY A 305 21.29 -6.31 -1.31
CA GLY A 305 20.22 -7.30 -1.19
C GLY A 305 18.80 -6.72 -1.14
N ALA A 306 18.57 -5.52 -1.62
CA ALA A 306 17.22 -4.95 -1.73
C ALA A 306 16.30 -5.80 -2.60
N ASP A 307 15.00 -5.88 -2.25
CA ASP A 307 13.98 -6.55 -3.05
C ASP A 307 13.38 -5.65 -4.13
N PHE A 308 13.34 -4.34 -3.91
CA PHE A 308 13.07 -3.32 -4.92
C PHE A 308 13.85 -2.05 -4.62
N VAL A 309 14.01 -1.19 -5.63
CA VAL A 309 14.73 0.07 -5.48
C VAL A 309 13.82 1.25 -5.84
N LYS A 310 13.79 2.24 -4.95
CA LYS A 310 12.96 3.45 -5.07
C LYS A 310 13.78 4.61 -5.66
N ILE A 311 13.23 5.26 -6.70
CA ILE A 311 13.89 6.26 -7.53
C ILE A 311 13.23 7.61 -7.34
N GLY A 312 14.02 8.63 -7.03
CA GLY A 312 13.56 10.02 -7.00
C GLY A 312 14.04 10.80 -5.80
N ILE A 313 14.71 11.92 -6.05
CA ILE A 313 15.15 12.88 -5.04
C ILE A 313 14.67 14.26 -5.46
N GLY A 314 13.92 14.91 -4.57
CA GLY A 314 13.44 16.26 -4.74
C GLY A 314 12.32 16.44 -5.78
N GLY A 315 11.67 15.36 -6.26
CA GLY A 315 10.58 15.41 -7.26
C GLY A 315 9.17 15.51 -6.69
N GLY A 316 8.99 15.33 -5.37
CA GLY A 316 7.68 15.40 -4.73
C GLY A 316 7.09 16.82 -4.72
N SER A 317 5.75 16.94 -4.77
CA SER A 317 5.05 18.24 -4.81
C SER A 317 5.31 19.15 -3.61
N ILE A 318 5.69 18.57 -2.48
CA ILE A 318 5.96 19.27 -1.21
C ILE A 318 7.41 19.10 -0.75
N CYS A 319 8.26 18.50 -1.60
CA CYS A 319 9.68 18.34 -1.34
C CYS A 319 10.44 19.58 -1.85
N ILE A 320 11.21 20.22 -0.98
CA ILE A 320 12.04 21.38 -1.29
C ILE A 320 13.55 21.08 -1.20
N THR A 321 13.94 19.81 -1.19
CA THR A 321 15.35 19.39 -1.15
C THR A 321 16.18 20.03 -2.26
N ARG A 322 15.63 20.15 -3.50
CA ARG A 322 16.33 20.79 -4.62
C ARG A 322 16.55 22.27 -4.39
N GLU A 323 15.59 22.96 -3.76
CA GLU A 323 15.67 24.39 -3.46
C GLU A 323 16.64 24.65 -2.30
N THR A 324 16.58 23.81 -1.25
CA THR A 324 17.37 24.03 -0.02
C THR A 324 18.78 23.48 -0.07
N LYS A 325 19.00 22.37 -0.80
CA LYS A 325 20.29 21.66 -0.84
C LYS A 325 20.92 21.62 -2.24
N GLY A 326 20.18 21.93 -3.29
CA GLY A 326 20.64 21.78 -4.66
C GLY A 326 20.83 20.32 -5.10
N ILE A 327 20.22 19.35 -4.38
CA ILE A 327 20.38 17.92 -4.64
C ILE A 327 19.13 17.38 -5.32
N GLY A 328 19.32 16.63 -6.41
CA GLY A 328 18.23 15.98 -7.14
C GLY A 328 18.58 15.73 -8.61
N ARG A 329 17.66 15.09 -9.31
CA ARG A 329 17.74 14.83 -10.76
C ARG A 329 16.33 14.87 -11.36
N GLY A 330 16.18 15.21 -12.63
CA GLY A 330 14.91 15.11 -13.33
C GLY A 330 14.37 13.68 -13.29
N GLN A 331 13.10 13.52 -12.92
CA GLN A 331 12.56 12.20 -12.57
C GLN A 331 12.55 11.22 -13.75
N ALA A 332 12.22 11.69 -14.95
CA ALA A 332 12.23 10.86 -16.15
C ALA A 332 13.64 10.34 -16.46
N THR A 333 14.65 11.23 -16.41
CA THR A 333 16.05 10.83 -16.61
C THR A 333 16.51 9.83 -15.54
N ALA A 334 16.15 10.05 -14.28
CA ALA A 334 16.51 9.13 -13.20
C ALA A 334 15.92 7.74 -13.43
N VAL A 335 14.64 7.64 -13.80
CA VAL A 335 13.97 6.36 -14.10
C VAL A 335 14.64 5.65 -15.25
N ILE A 336 14.89 6.34 -16.38
CA ILE A 336 15.55 5.76 -17.56
C ILE A 336 16.93 5.19 -17.22
N GLU A 337 17.75 5.96 -16.51
CA GLU A 337 19.12 5.54 -16.17
C GLU A 337 19.13 4.34 -15.19
N VAL A 338 18.23 4.35 -14.20
CA VAL A 338 18.14 3.24 -13.27
C VAL A 338 17.54 1.99 -13.93
N ALA A 339 16.59 2.15 -14.86
CA ALA A 339 16.06 1.03 -15.64
C ALA A 339 17.15 0.34 -16.47
N LYS A 340 18.03 1.13 -17.11
CA LYS A 340 19.20 0.57 -17.82
C LYS A 340 20.11 -0.22 -16.87
N ALA A 341 20.39 0.30 -15.68
CA ALA A 341 21.21 -0.38 -14.68
C ALA A 341 20.56 -1.68 -14.18
N ARG A 342 19.24 -1.68 -13.96
CA ARG A 342 18.47 -2.89 -13.62
C ARG A 342 18.57 -3.96 -14.71
N ASP A 343 18.40 -3.58 -15.97
CA ASP A 343 18.44 -4.51 -17.10
C ASP A 343 19.83 -5.11 -17.30
N GLU A 344 20.89 -4.32 -17.10
CA GLU A 344 22.28 -4.79 -17.08
C GLU A 344 22.51 -5.77 -15.93
N TYR A 345 22.12 -5.42 -14.71
CA TYR A 345 22.23 -6.28 -13.54
C TYR A 345 21.46 -7.61 -13.73
N TYR A 346 20.27 -7.55 -14.32
CA TYR A 346 19.51 -8.74 -14.65
C TYR A 346 20.21 -9.64 -15.67
N LYS A 347 20.83 -9.08 -16.70
CA LYS A 347 21.63 -9.82 -17.68
C LYS A 347 22.85 -10.48 -17.05
N GLU A 348 23.52 -9.78 -16.12
CA GLU A 348 24.73 -10.24 -15.45
C GLU A 348 24.44 -11.34 -14.43
N THR A 349 23.38 -11.19 -13.63
CA THR A 349 23.13 -12.03 -12.44
C THR A 349 21.96 -12.98 -12.57
N GLY A 350 21.05 -12.75 -13.52
CA GLY A 350 19.78 -13.45 -13.61
C GLY A 350 18.75 -13.03 -12.55
N ILE A 351 19.05 -11.99 -11.73
CA ILE A 351 18.17 -11.49 -10.68
C ILE A 351 17.49 -10.21 -11.16
N TYR A 352 16.16 -10.23 -11.30
CA TYR A 352 15.37 -9.06 -11.59
C TYR A 352 14.99 -8.34 -10.28
N ILE A 353 15.31 -7.05 -10.20
CA ILE A 353 14.97 -6.22 -9.05
C ILE A 353 14.02 -5.12 -9.54
N PRO A 354 12.72 -5.15 -9.16
CA PRO A 354 11.76 -4.12 -9.55
C PRO A 354 12.19 -2.74 -9.11
N ILE A 355 11.85 -1.73 -9.93
CA ILE A 355 12.14 -0.33 -9.64
C ILE A 355 10.86 0.48 -9.50
N CYS A 356 10.80 1.33 -8.48
CA CYS A 356 9.68 2.17 -8.12
C CYS A 356 9.98 3.62 -8.50
N SER A 357 9.17 4.24 -9.35
CA SER A 357 9.25 5.70 -9.56
C SER A 357 8.52 6.44 -8.44
N ASP A 358 9.25 7.19 -7.63
CA ASP A 358 8.74 7.93 -6.48
C ASP A 358 8.90 9.45 -6.67
N GLY A 359 7.78 10.15 -6.77
CA GLY A 359 7.72 11.60 -7.02
C GLY A 359 7.71 11.98 -8.50
N GLY A 360 7.52 13.28 -8.76
CA GLY A 360 7.49 13.85 -10.12
C GLY A 360 6.22 13.57 -10.92
N ILE A 361 5.26 12.81 -10.37
CA ILE A 361 4.00 12.47 -11.04
C ILE A 361 2.94 13.51 -10.67
N VAL A 362 2.54 14.30 -11.65
CA VAL A 362 1.53 15.37 -11.53
C VAL A 362 0.21 14.99 -12.19
N HIS A 363 0.28 14.29 -13.32
CA HIS A 363 -0.86 13.86 -14.13
C HIS A 363 -0.89 12.34 -14.29
N ASP A 364 -2.06 11.78 -14.60
CA ASP A 364 -2.21 10.32 -14.78
C ASP A 364 -1.29 9.77 -15.88
N TYR A 365 -1.10 10.53 -16.99
CA TYR A 365 -0.23 10.07 -18.07
C TYR A 365 1.26 9.99 -17.68
N HIS A 366 1.70 10.71 -16.64
CA HIS A 366 3.05 10.55 -16.10
C HIS A 366 3.28 9.14 -15.54
N ILE A 367 2.22 8.49 -15.02
CA ILE A 367 2.30 7.09 -14.57
C ILE A 367 2.63 6.19 -15.74
N THR A 368 1.91 6.34 -16.86
CA THR A 368 2.17 5.52 -18.06
C THR A 368 3.55 5.78 -18.65
N LEU A 369 4.01 7.06 -18.64
CA LEU A 369 5.38 7.39 -19.05
C LEU A 369 6.43 6.74 -18.13
N ALA A 370 6.25 6.79 -16.80
CA ALA A 370 7.15 6.16 -15.85
C ALA A 370 7.26 4.65 -16.09
N LEU A 371 6.12 3.98 -16.31
CA LEU A 371 6.06 2.55 -16.65
C LEU A 371 6.76 2.27 -17.99
N ALA A 372 6.50 3.05 -19.03
CA ALA A 372 7.13 2.91 -20.34
C ALA A 372 8.65 3.15 -20.31
N MET A 373 9.13 4.01 -19.40
CA MET A 373 10.55 4.29 -19.18
C MET A 373 11.27 3.20 -18.34
N GLY A 374 10.54 2.19 -17.89
CA GLY A 374 11.10 1.03 -17.21
C GLY A 374 10.77 0.90 -15.73
N ALA A 375 9.99 1.82 -15.12
CA ALA A 375 9.48 1.60 -13.78
C ALA A 375 8.49 0.42 -13.76
N ASP A 376 8.56 -0.41 -12.75
CA ASP A 376 7.61 -1.52 -12.54
C ASP A 376 6.34 -1.02 -11.85
N PHE A 377 6.48 -0.02 -10.99
CA PHE A 377 5.36 0.61 -10.28
C PHE A 377 5.73 2.03 -9.84
N CYS A 378 4.71 2.77 -9.39
CA CYS A 378 4.85 4.16 -8.98
C CYS A 378 4.41 4.36 -7.53
N MET A 379 5.18 5.11 -6.76
CA MET A 379 4.81 5.57 -5.41
C MET A 379 4.26 7.00 -5.49
N LEU A 380 3.06 7.19 -4.94
CA LEU A 380 2.31 8.44 -5.07
C LEU A 380 1.97 9.01 -3.68
N GLY A 381 2.38 10.26 -3.43
CA GLY A 381 2.03 11.02 -2.22
C GLY A 381 0.78 11.88 -2.44
N ARG A 382 0.92 12.97 -3.22
CA ARG A 382 -0.15 13.94 -3.49
C ARG A 382 -1.43 13.31 -4.04
N TYR A 383 -1.31 12.30 -4.90
CA TYR A 383 -2.47 11.61 -5.48
C TYR A 383 -3.34 10.97 -4.39
N PHE A 384 -2.73 10.20 -3.49
CA PHE A 384 -3.47 9.49 -2.44
C PHE A 384 -3.86 10.40 -1.27
N SER A 385 -3.13 11.48 -0.99
CA SER A 385 -3.47 12.40 0.11
C SER A 385 -4.82 13.10 -0.07
N ARG A 386 -5.35 13.18 -1.31
CA ARG A 386 -6.60 13.86 -1.65
C ARG A 386 -7.87 13.09 -1.26
N PHE A 387 -7.75 11.80 -0.93
CA PHE A 387 -8.91 10.93 -0.74
C PHE A 387 -9.37 10.88 0.72
N GLU A 388 -10.64 10.51 0.91
CA GLU A 388 -11.25 10.34 2.23
C GLU A 388 -10.48 9.36 3.12
N GLU A 389 -9.88 8.34 2.51
CA GLU A 389 -9.15 7.28 3.17
C GLU A 389 -7.76 7.69 3.67
N SER A 390 -7.23 8.86 3.25
CA SER A 390 -5.98 9.39 3.79
C SER A 390 -6.15 9.87 5.24
N PRO A 391 -5.09 9.83 6.07
CA PRO A 391 -5.20 10.06 7.52
C PRO A 391 -5.49 11.51 7.92
N THR A 392 -5.43 12.46 6.99
CA THR A 392 -5.52 13.89 7.31
C THR A 392 -6.96 14.39 7.37
N ASN A 393 -7.15 15.53 8.03
CA ASN A 393 -8.46 16.15 8.15
C ASN A 393 -8.91 16.79 6.82
N LYS A 394 -10.23 16.75 6.59
CA LYS A 394 -10.89 17.52 5.56
C LYS A 394 -11.25 18.89 6.14
N VAL A 395 -10.82 19.96 5.47
CA VAL A 395 -11.04 21.33 5.87
C VAL A 395 -11.69 22.13 4.74
N ILE A 396 -12.29 23.28 5.06
CA ILE A 396 -12.87 24.18 4.06
C ILE A 396 -11.96 25.40 3.94
N ILE A 397 -11.44 25.67 2.75
CA ILE A 397 -10.62 26.84 2.45
C ILE A 397 -11.24 27.55 1.23
N ASN A 398 -11.59 28.83 1.38
CA ASN A 398 -12.24 29.62 0.33
C ASN A 398 -13.47 28.94 -0.29
N GLY A 399 -14.29 28.26 0.54
CA GLY A 399 -15.48 27.55 0.08
C GLY A 399 -15.25 26.17 -0.54
N ASN A 400 -14.00 25.73 -0.66
CA ASN A 400 -13.63 24.45 -1.25
C ASN A 400 -13.18 23.43 -0.18
N TYR A 401 -13.57 22.17 -0.36
CA TYR A 401 -13.05 21.09 0.46
C TYR A 401 -11.60 20.77 0.09
N MET A 402 -10.74 20.78 1.09
CA MET A 402 -9.31 20.51 1.01
C MET A 402 -8.92 19.43 2.01
N LYS A 403 -7.80 18.74 1.75
CA LYS A 403 -7.14 17.86 2.72
C LYS A 403 -5.79 18.47 3.10
N GLU A 404 -5.41 18.34 4.36
CA GLU A 404 -4.06 18.70 4.80
C GLU A 404 -3.05 17.75 4.18
N TYR A 405 -1.89 18.28 3.76
CA TYR A 405 -0.82 17.50 3.14
C TYR A 405 0.54 18.08 3.48
N TRP A 406 1.38 17.31 4.17
CA TRP A 406 2.71 17.75 4.61
C TRP A 406 3.77 16.69 4.33
N GLY A 407 5.00 17.18 4.10
CA GLY A 407 6.16 16.34 3.87
C GLY A 407 6.77 15.77 5.15
N GLU A 408 7.43 14.62 5.05
CA GLU A 408 8.17 14.03 6.16
C GLU A 408 9.36 14.89 6.62
N GLY A 409 9.89 15.75 5.75
CA GLY A 409 10.93 16.74 6.07
C GLY A 409 10.41 18.09 6.55
N SER A 410 9.11 18.24 6.85
CA SER A 410 8.52 19.47 7.37
C SER A 410 8.64 19.58 8.90
N ALA A 411 8.49 20.81 9.43
CA ALA A 411 8.43 21.05 10.87
C ALA A 411 7.32 20.27 11.56
N ARG A 412 6.21 19.99 10.86
CA ARG A 412 5.06 19.23 11.37
C ARG A 412 5.42 17.77 11.66
N ALA A 413 6.23 17.13 10.79
CA ALA A 413 6.67 15.75 10.95
C ALA A 413 7.97 15.60 11.80
N ARG A 414 8.56 16.68 12.22
CA ARG A 414 9.92 16.76 12.79
C ARG A 414 10.22 15.84 13.96
N ASN A 415 9.27 15.50 14.79
CA ASN A 415 9.48 14.67 15.98
C ASN A 415 9.89 13.22 15.64
N TRP A 416 9.72 12.81 14.38
CA TRP A 416 9.95 11.45 13.89
C TRP A 416 10.94 11.43 12.72
N GLN A 417 11.91 12.31 12.76
CA GLN A 417 12.74 12.66 11.62
C GLN A 417 13.57 11.53 11.08
N ARG A 418 13.45 11.34 9.78
CA ARG A 418 14.32 10.51 8.96
C ARG A 418 15.70 11.16 8.70
N TYR A 419 15.86 12.45 9.01
CA TYR A 419 17.04 13.25 8.69
C TYR A 419 17.88 13.65 9.91
N ASP A 420 17.44 13.38 11.13
CA ASP A 420 18.19 13.76 12.33
C ASP A 420 19.43 12.87 12.50
N MET A 421 20.58 13.40 12.21
CA MET A 421 21.88 12.72 12.21
C MET A 421 22.61 12.77 13.56
N GLY A 422 22.03 13.31 14.62
CA GLY A 422 22.80 13.54 15.82
C GLY A 422 22.06 13.67 17.15
N GLY A 423 20.81 13.25 17.24
CA GLY A 423 20.05 13.36 18.50
C GLY A 423 19.65 14.80 18.86
N ALA A 424 19.84 15.76 17.96
CA ALA A 424 19.33 17.10 18.12
C ALA A 424 17.82 17.15 17.81
N ASN A 425 17.02 17.60 18.76
CA ASN A 425 15.55 17.68 18.65
C ASN A 425 15.05 18.76 17.68
N LYS A 426 15.88 19.32 16.81
CA LYS A 426 15.50 20.34 15.84
C LYS A 426 16.16 20.09 14.49
N LEU A 427 15.35 20.12 13.42
CA LEU A 427 15.88 20.30 12.06
C LEU A 427 16.64 21.63 12.00
N SER A 428 17.82 21.61 11.37
CA SER A 428 18.55 22.85 11.07
C SER A 428 17.80 23.66 9.99
N PHE A 429 17.07 22.98 9.13
CA PHE A 429 16.21 23.52 8.05
C PHE A 429 15.18 22.50 7.61
N GLU A 430 14.15 22.95 6.95
CA GLU A 430 13.08 22.09 6.42
C GLU A 430 13.41 21.64 4.99
N GLU A 431 13.06 20.41 4.67
CA GLU A 431 13.13 19.82 3.32
C GLU A 431 11.74 19.48 2.75
N GLY A 432 10.70 19.83 3.45
CA GLY A 432 9.32 19.66 3.06
C GLY A 432 8.42 20.76 3.59
N VAL A 433 7.30 21.00 2.93
CA VAL A 433 6.33 22.03 3.33
C VAL A 433 5.06 21.41 3.91
N ASP A 434 4.33 22.20 4.71
CA ASP A 434 2.97 21.93 5.15
C ASP A 434 1.99 22.65 4.20
N SER A 435 1.02 21.95 3.67
CA SER A 435 0.17 22.47 2.60
C SER A 435 -1.22 21.82 2.58
N TYR A 436 -2.02 22.19 1.60
CA TYR A 436 -3.32 21.61 1.34
C TYR A 436 -3.40 21.09 -0.10
N VAL A 437 -4.21 20.05 -0.28
CA VAL A 437 -4.56 19.52 -1.62
C VAL A 437 -6.07 19.51 -1.79
N PRO A 438 -6.61 19.69 -3.01
CA PRO A 438 -8.04 19.57 -3.26
C PRO A 438 -8.55 18.19 -2.86
N TYR A 439 -9.63 18.15 -2.08
CA TYR A 439 -10.32 16.92 -1.74
C TYR A 439 -10.98 16.32 -2.99
N ALA A 440 -10.79 15.03 -3.20
CA ALA A 440 -11.26 14.33 -4.40
C ALA A 440 -12.32 13.24 -4.14
N GLY A 441 -12.84 13.15 -2.92
CA GLY A 441 -13.78 12.09 -2.56
C GLY A 441 -13.11 10.77 -2.20
N HIS A 442 -13.78 9.67 -2.47
CA HIS A 442 -13.27 8.32 -2.18
C HIS A 442 -12.27 7.83 -3.24
N LEU A 443 -11.34 6.97 -2.80
CA LEU A 443 -10.29 6.41 -3.63
C LEU A 443 -10.83 5.64 -4.84
N HIS A 444 -11.77 4.72 -4.62
CA HIS A 444 -12.25 3.75 -5.61
C HIS A 444 -12.58 4.38 -6.97
N GLY A 445 -13.56 5.28 -7.03
CA GLY A 445 -14.01 5.85 -8.31
C GLY A 445 -12.94 6.69 -9.03
N ASN A 446 -12.06 7.35 -8.28
CA ASN A 446 -10.95 8.12 -8.87
C ASN A 446 -9.87 7.20 -9.43
N LEU A 447 -9.55 6.13 -8.71
CA LEU A 447 -8.54 5.18 -9.12
C LEU A 447 -8.98 4.41 -10.37
N GLU A 448 -10.26 4.01 -10.46
CA GLU A 448 -10.84 3.37 -11.64
C GLU A 448 -10.60 4.21 -12.91
N VAL A 449 -10.84 5.53 -12.85
CA VAL A 449 -10.60 6.44 -13.97
C VAL A 449 -9.11 6.52 -14.32
N THR A 450 -8.23 6.60 -13.33
CA THR A 450 -6.78 6.60 -13.55
C THR A 450 -6.30 5.31 -14.21
N LEU A 451 -6.75 4.14 -13.73
CA LEU A 451 -6.39 2.86 -14.30
C LEU A 451 -6.94 2.68 -15.73
N ALA A 452 -8.15 3.18 -16.00
CA ALA A 452 -8.71 3.17 -17.35
C ALA A 452 -7.87 3.98 -18.35
N LYS A 453 -7.36 5.17 -17.94
CA LYS A 453 -6.44 5.97 -18.76
C LYS A 453 -5.13 5.24 -19.04
N ILE A 454 -4.52 4.61 -18.03
CA ILE A 454 -3.29 3.83 -18.18
C ILE A 454 -3.50 2.69 -19.19
N LYS A 455 -4.56 1.90 -19.01
CA LYS A 455 -4.90 0.77 -19.91
C LYS A 455 -5.17 1.24 -21.33
N SER A 456 -5.90 2.34 -21.52
CA SER A 456 -6.16 2.92 -22.82
C SER A 456 -4.87 3.35 -23.52
N THR A 457 -3.97 4.02 -22.79
CA THR A 457 -2.68 4.46 -23.34
C THR A 457 -1.77 3.27 -23.70
N MET A 458 -1.76 2.22 -22.89
CA MET A 458 -1.05 0.97 -23.21
C MET A 458 -1.55 0.38 -24.53
N CYS A 459 -2.88 0.32 -24.72
CA CYS A 459 -3.49 -0.16 -25.97
C CYS A 459 -3.07 0.71 -27.16
N ASN A 460 -3.01 2.03 -27.01
CA ASN A 460 -2.53 2.93 -28.05
C ASN A 460 -1.05 2.68 -28.43
N CYS A 461 -0.26 2.13 -27.51
CA CYS A 461 1.11 1.70 -27.76
C CYS A 461 1.22 0.26 -28.29
N GLY A 462 0.10 -0.45 -28.47
CA GLY A 462 0.07 -1.85 -28.89
C GLY A 462 0.48 -2.84 -27.79
N ALA A 463 0.35 -2.46 -26.51
CA ALA A 463 0.76 -3.26 -25.36
C ALA A 463 -0.44 -3.68 -24.50
N LEU A 464 -0.43 -4.92 -24.03
CA LEU A 464 -1.43 -5.48 -23.13
C LEU A 464 -0.90 -5.69 -21.71
N THR A 465 0.43 -5.66 -21.53
CA THR A 465 1.10 -5.83 -20.23
C THR A 465 2.14 -4.72 -20.03
N ILE A 466 2.58 -4.50 -18.79
CA ILE A 466 3.64 -3.52 -18.49
C ILE A 466 4.96 -3.89 -19.17
N PRO A 467 5.43 -5.15 -19.14
CA PRO A 467 6.62 -5.54 -19.89
C PRO A 467 6.50 -5.28 -21.40
N GLU A 468 5.34 -5.55 -22.01
CA GLU A 468 5.11 -5.21 -23.41
C GLU A 468 5.13 -3.69 -23.67
N LEU A 469 4.63 -2.88 -22.73
CA LEU A 469 4.73 -1.43 -22.84
C LEU A 469 6.19 -0.99 -22.82
N GLN A 470 6.99 -1.51 -21.91
CA GLN A 470 8.43 -1.21 -21.83
C GLN A 470 9.19 -1.59 -23.10
N GLU A 471 8.80 -2.68 -23.76
CA GLU A 471 9.41 -3.14 -25.01
C GLU A 471 8.96 -2.34 -26.24
N LYS A 472 7.66 -2.05 -26.35
CA LYS A 472 7.03 -1.48 -27.55
C LYS A 472 6.92 0.03 -27.55
N ALA A 473 6.95 0.69 -26.38
CA ALA A 473 6.74 2.12 -26.27
C ALA A 473 7.80 2.92 -27.03
N ARG A 474 7.33 3.95 -27.72
CA ARG A 474 8.17 4.94 -28.36
C ARG A 474 7.93 6.28 -27.66
N ILE A 475 8.99 6.90 -27.20
CA ILE A 475 8.92 8.10 -26.38
C ILE A 475 9.68 9.22 -27.09
N THR A 476 9.10 10.41 -27.14
CA THR A 476 9.73 11.58 -27.72
C THR A 476 9.82 12.71 -26.70
N LEU A 477 10.93 13.44 -26.72
CA LEU A 477 11.04 14.75 -26.05
C LEU A 477 10.16 15.75 -26.77
N VAL A 478 9.55 16.65 -26.04
CA VAL A 478 8.73 17.72 -26.57
C VAL A 478 9.29 19.09 -26.18
N SER A 479 9.08 20.11 -27.05
CA SER A 479 9.47 21.48 -26.75
C SER A 479 8.53 22.09 -25.70
N SER A 480 8.94 23.23 -25.13
CA SER A 480 8.09 24.00 -24.21
C SER A 480 6.76 24.42 -24.85
N THR A 481 6.76 24.71 -26.15
CA THR A 481 5.55 25.03 -26.91
C THR A 481 4.62 23.83 -27.03
N SER A 482 5.16 22.63 -27.29
CA SER A 482 4.38 21.40 -27.36
C SER A 482 3.77 21.00 -25.98
N ILE A 483 4.43 21.36 -24.88
CA ILE A 483 3.86 21.16 -23.53
C ILE A 483 2.60 22.02 -23.36
N VAL A 484 2.61 23.25 -23.81
CA VAL A 484 1.45 24.16 -23.79
C VAL A 484 0.33 23.65 -24.71
N GLU A 485 0.68 23.22 -25.94
CA GLU A 485 -0.23 22.63 -26.91
C GLU A 485 -0.91 21.37 -26.37
N GLY A 486 -0.25 20.61 -25.48
CA GLY A 486 -0.79 19.38 -24.87
C GLY A 486 -1.98 19.57 -23.94
N GLY A 487 -2.32 20.79 -23.56
CA GLY A 487 -3.50 21.13 -22.76
C GLY A 487 -4.61 21.77 -23.60
N ALA A 488 -5.82 21.88 -23.03
CA ALA A 488 -6.86 22.68 -23.66
C ALA A 488 -6.41 24.15 -23.73
N HIS A 489 -6.34 24.70 -24.93
CA HIS A 489 -5.90 26.07 -25.22
C HIS A 489 -6.86 26.75 -26.18
N ASP A 490 -6.85 28.09 -26.20
CA ASP A 490 -7.72 28.93 -27.05
C ASP A 490 -9.24 28.64 -26.91
N VAL A 491 -9.65 28.07 -25.78
CA VAL A 491 -11.05 27.80 -25.45
C VAL A 491 -11.38 28.19 -24.00
N LEU A 492 -12.61 28.59 -23.77
CA LEU A 492 -13.13 28.80 -22.42
C LEU A 492 -13.70 27.51 -21.90
N LEU A 493 -13.05 26.92 -20.89
CA LEU A 493 -13.51 25.67 -20.27
C LEU A 493 -14.81 25.90 -19.51
N LYS A 494 -15.84 25.09 -19.80
CA LYS A 494 -17.03 24.97 -18.95
C LYS A 494 -16.65 24.27 -17.67
N ASP A 495 -16.61 24.99 -16.58
CA ASP A 495 -16.30 24.45 -15.28
C ASP A 495 -17.38 23.48 -14.83
N LYS A 496 -17.01 22.24 -14.50
CA LYS A 496 -17.93 21.27 -13.91
C LYS A 496 -18.15 21.50 -12.41
N ASN A 497 -17.28 22.25 -11.73
CA ASN A 497 -17.30 22.44 -10.26
C ASN A 497 -16.85 23.82 -9.79
N GLY A 498 -16.82 24.86 -10.61
CA GLY A 498 -16.44 26.22 -10.19
C GLY A 498 -14.96 26.41 -9.86
N MET A 499 -14.09 25.52 -10.30
CA MET A 499 -12.63 25.65 -10.12
C MET A 499 -11.94 25.74 -11.47
N THR A 500 -11.39 26.91 -11.78
CA THR A 500 -10.34 27.07 -12.79
C THR A 500 -9.10 26.34 -12.30
N VAL A 501 -8.84 25.15 -12.82
CA VAL A 501 -7.55 24.49 -12.66
C VAL A 501 -6.61 25.13 -13.68
N LYS A 502 -5.78 26.07 -13.22
CA LYS A 502 -4.59 26.50 -13.93
C LYS A 502 -3.44 25.57 -13.59
#